data_6ebed22e79a4517856ab7fe7cd457877
#
_entry.id   6ebed22e79a4517856ab7fe7cd457877
#
_cell.length_a   1.000
_cell.length_b   1.000
_cell.length_c   1.000
_cell.angle_alpha   90.00
_cell.angle_beta   90.00
_cell.angle_gamma   90.00
#
_symmetry.space_group_name_H-M   'P 1'
#
loop_
_entity.id
_entity.type
_entity.pdbx_description
1 polymer ?
#
loop_
_entity_poly.entity_id
_entity_poly.type
_entity_poly.pdbx_seq_one_letter_code
_entity_poly.pdbx_strand_id
1 'polypeptide(L)'
;MTSLIKFKKPTLKIEFLSFAIISLLMVASCKTPTPLSIPAQTHVPPSKEDGIACTYMRGGTSKGPFFDMRDLPSDVKERNRILLKVMGSPDAKQIDGLGGTVTVTSKVVLAQPSTRKGIDVDYLFAQIDIENPVVDTTPPCGNMMAGVGPFAIEKGWVKVTIPETKVMIYNINTKSIIEEIVQTPKGKVEYNGNMHIDGVPGTAAPVVMNLFDQVGGKTGKLTPTGKIKEQIQGIDVTLIDAGSTMVLMKASDLGMDGTEGEDFFKKNKDLMTKIEKIRMEAGQRMGLGDVTESVLPKVGILSKPRKEGSNITSRYLTPHTLHPSHAVTGAICIGTALKIKGSVASEVGVTNGQDKEMIVIEHPSGVIEVNIELEKKGDVINVKKVGTVRTVRKIMEGKVFD
;
A
#
# COMPACT_ATOMS: atom_id res chain seq x y z
N MET A 1 32.65 12.91 -66.51
CA MET A 1 34.03 13.37 -66.53
C MET A 1 34.57 13.30 -65.09
N THR A 2 35.48 12.41 -64.94
CA THR A 2 36.11 11.87 -63.74
C THR A 2 37.20 12.76 -63.20
N SER A 3 37.37 12.94 -61.91
CA SER A 3 38.70 13.26 -61.37
C SER A 3 38.83 12.68 -59.96
N LEU A 4 39.62 11.63 -59.85
CA LEU A 4 40.14 11.00 -58.65
C LEU A 4 41.34 11.79 -58.13
N ILE A 5 41.33 12.21 -56.88
CA ILE A 5 42.53 12.72 -56.20
C ILE A 5 42.96 11.66 -55.18
N LYS A 6 44.16 11.09 -55.42
CA LYS A 6 44.91 10.19 -54.54
C LYS A 6 45.71 11.01 -53.54
N PHE A 7 45.56 10.73 -52.26
CA PHE A 7 46.49 11.22 -51.23
C PHE A 7 47.45 10.09 -50.80
N LYS A 8 48.76 10.42 -50.88
CA LYS A 8 49.92 9.63 -50.45
C LYS A 8 50.04 9.65 -48.89
N LYS A 9 50.30 8.48 -48.31
CA LYS A 9 50.72 8.36 -46.90
C LYS A 9 52.23 8.66 -46.78
N PRO A 10 52.67 9.40 -45.74
CA PRO A 10 54.08 9.44 -45.35
C PRO A 10 54.39 8.33 -44.33
N THR A 11 55.43 7.59 -44.58
CA THR A 11 56.07 6.61 -43.69
C THR A 11 57.04 7.35 -42.75
N LEU A 12 56.85 7.25 -41.47
CA LEU A 12 57.76 7.75 -40.45
C LEU A 12 58.51 6.55 -39.83
N LYS A 13 59.83 6.55 -39.99
CA LYS A 13 60.74 5.62 -39.29
C LYS A 13 60.98 6.13 -37.87
N ILE A 14 60.71 5.29 -36.86
CA ILE A 14 61.05 5.58 -35.48
C ILE A 14 62.22 4.66 -35.07
N GLU A 15 63.36 5.30 -34.75
CA GLU A 15 64.52 4.61 -34.17
C GLU A 15 64.29 4.30 -32.69
N PHE A 16 64.65 3.09 -32.29
CA PHE A 16 64.61 2.64 -30.89
C PHE A 16 65.81 3.19 -30.12
N LEU A 17 65.56 4.02 -29.14
CA LEU A 17 66.54 4.37 -28.11
C LEU A 17 66.09 3.69 -26.80
N SER A 18 66.89 2.69 -26.38
CA SER A 18 66.68 1.97 -25.12
C SER A 18 67.09 2.83 -23.93
N PHE A 19 66.16 3.28 -23.13
CA PHE A 19 66.41 3.79 -21.79
C PHE A 19 65.82 2.81 -20.75
N ALA A 20 66.70 2.17 -20.00
CA ALA A 20 66.31 1.39 -18.82
C ALA A 20 65.98 2.35 -17.69
N ILE A 21 64.69 2.40 -17.34
CA ILE A 21 64.20 3.11 -16.15
C ILE A 21 63.78 2.02 -15.15
N ILE A 22 64.50 1.99 -14.04
CA ILE A 22 64.13 1.19 -12.84
C ILE A 22 62.91 1.83 -12.22
N SER A 23 61.74 1.24 -12.43
CA SER A 23 60.50 1.68 -11.77
C SER A 23 60.37 0.99 -10.40
N LEU A 24 60.57 1.82 -9.37
CA LEU A 24 60.26 1.48 -7.99
C LEU A 24 58.73 1.45 -7.84
N LEU A 25 58.11 0.27 -7.79
CA LEU A 25 56.67 0.10 -7.54
C LEU A 25 56.36 0.46 -6.10
N MET A 26 55.90 1.71 -5.87
CA MET A 26 55.13 2.01 -4.68
C MET A 26 53.71 1.46 -4.85
N VAL A 27 53.44 0.37 -4.16
CA VAL A 27 52.06 -0.16 -3.99
C VAL A 27 51.35 0.77 -3.02
N ALA A 28 50.67 1.79 -3.56
CA ALA A 28 49.70 2.56 -2.80
C ALA A 28 48.48 1.66 -2.53
N SER A 29 48.41 1.13 -1.32
CA SER A 29 47.24 0.43 -0.82
C SER A 29 46.05 1.40 -0.76
N CYS A 30 45.24 1.44 -1.80
CA CYS A 30 43.91 2.10 -1.74
C CYS A 30 43.06 1.32 -0.74
N LYS A 31 43.07 1.75 0.52
CA LYS A 31 42.03 1.34 1.48
C LYS A 31 40.71 1.94 0.97
N THR A 32 39.83 1.09 0.47
CA THR A 32 38.42 1.44 0.25
C THR A 32 37.87 2.04 1.54
N PRO A 33 37.26 3.22 1.51
CA PRO A 33 36.65 3.78 2.72
C PRO A 33 35.56 2.84 3.20
N THR A 34 35.70 2.33 4.41
CA THR A 34 34.67 1.59 5.12
C THR A 34 33.43 2.49 5.17
N PRO A 35 32.23 2.00 4.80
CA PRO A 35 31.01 2.80 4.96
C PRO A 35 30.90 3.22 6.43
N LEU A 36 30.84 4.52 6.68
CA LEU A 36 30.51 5.06 7.99
C LEU A 36 29.17 4.50 8.39
N SER A 37 29.18 3.52 9.29
CA SER A 37 27.97 3.10 9.99
C SER A 37 27.47 4.30 10.79
N ILE A 38 26.26 4.78 10.50
CA ILE A 38 25.57 5.74 11.36
C ILE A 38 25.48 5.07 12.71
N PRO A 39 26.00 5.66 13.80
CA PRO A 39 25.87 5.06 15.12
C PRO A 39 24.38 4.91 15.43
N ALA A 40 23.97 3.72 15.86
CA ALA A 40 22.63 3.48 16.32
C ALA A 40 22.36 4.46 17.48
N GLN A 41 21.59 5.50 17.20
CA GLN A 41 21.14 6.43 18.25
C GLN A 41 20.29 5.60 19.20
N THR A 42 20.69 5.51 20.47
CA THR A 42 19.89 4.88 21.51
C THR A 42 18.60 5.69 21.64
N HIS A 43 17.52 5.11 21.16
CA HIS A 43 16.19 5.71 21.25
C HIS A 43 15.70 5.61 22.70
N VAL A 44 15.34 6.74 23.29
CA VAL A 44 14.75 6.81 24.64
C VAL A 44 13.28 7.17 24.46
N PRO A 45 12.34 6.29 24.87
CA PRO A 45 10.91 6.61 24.81
C PRO A 45 10.58 7.87 25.62
N PRO A 46 9.63 8.70 25.18
CA PRO A 46 9.23 9.90 25.92
C PRO A 46 8.57 9.53 27.25
N SER A 47 8.70 10.41 28.24
CA SER A 47 7.89 10.32 29.48
C SER A 47 6.43 10.71 29.16
N LYS A 48 5.48 10.34 30.03
CA LYS A 48 4.07 10.73 29.86
C LYS A 48 3.86 12.24 29.80
N GLU A 49 4.65 13.00 30.56
CA GLU A 49 4.57 14.48 30.63
C GLU A 49 5.10 15.13 29.35
N ASP A 50 6.04 14.48 28.64
CA ASP A 50 6.64 15.01 27.42
C ASP A 50 5.73 14.94 26.19
N GLY A 51 4.67 14.15 26.25
CA GLY A 51 3.81 13.85 25.10
C GLY A 51 4.51 13.01 24.03
N ILE A 52 3.74 12.36 23.18
CA ILE A 52 4.22 11.44 22.15
C ILE A 52 4.38 12.19 20.82
N ALA A 53 5.56 12.13 20.20
CA ALA A 53 5.82 12.77 18.93
C ALA A 53 4.92 12.20 17.83
N CYS A 54 4.25 13.06 17.07
CA CYS A 54 3.27 12.70 16.07
C CYS A 54 3.46 13.52 14.80
N THR A 55 3.42 12.85 13.64
CA THR A 55 3.28 13.50 12.33
C THR A 55 1.91 13.16 11.76
N TYR A 56 1.03 14.15 11.60
CA TYR A 56 -0.29 13.93 11.01
C TYR A 56 -0.22 14.09 9.51
N MET A 57 -0.54 13.02 8.77
CA MET A 57 -0.37 12.97 7.32
C MET A 57 -1.62 12.46 6.61
N ARG A 58 -1.81 12.92 5.37
CA ARG A 58 -2.64 12.25 4.39
C ARG A 58 -1.75 11.32 3.57
N GLY A 59 -2.15 10.06 3.49
CA GLY A 59 -1.61 9.09 2.55
C GLY A 59 -2.74 8.62 1.62
N GLY A 60 -2.56 8.77 0.30
CA GLY A 60 -3.64 8.48 -0.65
C GLY A 60 -4.93 9.22 -0.28
N THR A 61 -6.05 8.50 -0.23
CA THR A 61 -7.38 8.99 0.16
C THR A 61 -7.69 8.82 1.64
N SER A 62 -6.68 8.62 2.49
CA SER A 62 -6.84 8.45 3.93
C SER A 62 -5.93 9.42 4.68
N LYS A 63 -6.23 9.70 5.96
CA LYS A 63 -5.37 10.51 6.84
C LYS A 63 -5.39 10.01 8.27
N GLY A 64 -4.32 10.31 9.00
CA GLY A 64 -4.17 9.99 10.41
C GLY A 64 -2.77 10.27 10.93
N PRO A 65 -2.54 10.07 12.23
CA PRO A 65 -1.24 10.24 12.86
C PRO A 65 -0.28 9.09 12.51
N PHE A 66 0.98 9.45 12.34
CA PHE A 66 2.13 8.57 12.18
C PHE A 66 3.01 8.71 13.43
N PHE A 67 3.33 7.59 14.05
CA PHE A 67 4.16 7.50 15.23
C PHE A 67 5.41 6.67 15.00
N ASP A 68 6.49 7.04 15.67
CA ASP A 68 7.58 6.10 15.90
C ASP A 68 7.07 5.02 16.87
N MET A 69 7.07 3.76 16.43
CA MET A 69 6.55 2.65 17.24
C MET A 69 7.30 2.51 18.56
N ARG A 70 8.55 2.95 18.63
CA ARG A 70 9.42 2.89 19.79
C ARG A 70 9.04 3.90 20.87
N ASP A 71 8.28 4.95 20.52
CA ASP A 71 7.72 5.95 21.45
C ASP A 71 6.49 5.45 22.20
N LEU A 72 5.95 4.29 21.80
CA LEU A 72 4.74 3.71 22.37
C LEU A 72 5.06 2.45 23.18
N PRO A 73 4.24 2.11 24.19
CA PRO A 73 4.42 0.88 24.95
C PRO A 73 4.45 -0.38 24.05
N SER A 74 5.34 -1.31 24.40
CA SER A 74 5.39 -2.63 23.76
C SER A 74 4.20 -3.52 24.16
N ASP A 75 3.62 -3.28 25.34
CA ASP A 75 2.37 -3.94 25.73
C ASP A 75 1.23 -3.48 24.82
N VAL A 76 0.58 -4.47 24.18
CA VAL A 76 -0.46 -4.23 23.17
C VAL A 76 -1.69 -3.55 23.77
N LYS A 77 -2.08 -3.90 25.01
CA LYS A 77 -3.28 -3.34 25.65
C LYS A 77 -3.06 -1.86 25.98
N GLU A 78 -1.92 -1.55 26.57
CA GLU A 78 -1.58 -0.16 26.92
C GLU A 78 -1.36 0.69 25.65
N ARG A 79 -0.68 0.17 24.65
CA ARG A 79 -0.58 0.84 23.36
C ARG A 79 -1.94 1.14 22.75
N ASN A 80 -2.84 0.14 22.72
CA ASN A 80 -4.18 0.32 22.17
C ASN A 80 -5.01 1.34 22.98
N ARG A 81 -4.88 1.36 24.31
CA ARG A 81 -5.51 2.38 25.16
C ARG A 81 -5.09 3.79 24.73
N ILE A 82 -3.78 3.99 24.54
CA ILE A 82 -3.23 5.28 24.09
C ILE A 82 -3.77 5.64 22.70
N LEU A 83 -3.78 4.70 21.75
CA LEU A 83 -4.27 4.95 20.40
C LEU A 83 -5.77 5.32 20.36
N LEU A 84 -6.59 4.67 21.19
CA LEU A 84 -8.01 5.03 21.34
C LEU A 84 -8.17 6.45 21.90
N LYS A 85 -7.43 6.79 22.96
CA LYS A 85 -7.46 8.14 23.55
C LYS A 85 -7.01 9.20 22.56
N VAL A 86 -5.89 9.00 21.89
CA VAL A 86 -5.37 9.94 20.86
C VAL A 86 -6.36 10.16 19.73
N MET A 87 -7.11 9.13 19.35
CA MET A 87 -8.09 9.21 18.27
C MET A 87 -9.46 9.71 18.73
N GLY A 88 -9.71 9.79 20.04
CA GLY A 88 -11.00 10.17 20.60
C GLY A 88 -12.06 9.09 20.44
N SER A 89 -11.67 7.82 20.50
CA SER A 89 -12.58 6.67 20.40
C SER A 89 -12.75 6.01 21.77
N PRO A 90 -13.94 5.45 22.07
CA PRO A 90 -15.15 5.43 21.25
C PRO A 90 -15.98 6.70 21.37
N ASP A 91 -16.24 7.38 20.29
CA ASP A 91 -17.18 8.49 20.17
C ASP A 91 -17.45 8.76 18.69
N ALA A 92 -18.72 8.81 18.28
CA ALA A 92 -19.13 9.04 16.91
C ALA A 92 -18.58 10.36 16.31
N LYS A 93 -18.24 11.33 17.13
CA LYS A 93 -17.65 12.61 16.72
C LYS A 93 -16.13 12.63 16.90
N GLN A 94 -15.55 11.67 17.63
CA GLN A 94 -14.13 11.65 18.01
C GLN A 94 -13.64 13.05 18.49
N ILE A 95 -14.49 13.75 19.27
CA ILE A 95 -14.33 15.17 19.59
C ILE A 95 -13.10 15.43 20.47
N ASP A 96 -12.71 14.45 21.29
CA ASP A 96 -11.57 14.55 22.20
C ASP A 96 -10.29 13.90 21.61
N GLY A 97 -10.14 13.93 20.28
CA GLY A 97 -9.00 13.31 19.63
C GLY A 97 -8.74 13.76 18.19
N LEU A 98 -7.79 13.09 17.55
CA LEU A 98 -7.38 13.37 16.17
C LEU A 98 -8.23 12.66 15.09
N GLY A 99 -9.19 11.85 15.48
CA GLY A 99 -10.06 11.15 14.57
C GLY A 99 -10.97 12.10 13.79
N GLY A 100 -11.44 11.66 12.64
CA GLY A 100 -12.22 12.48 11.72
C GLY A 100 -13.59 11.86 11.37
N THR A 101 -14.15 11.05 12.28
CA THR A 101 -15.54 10.56 12.25
C THR A 101 -15.91 9.58 11.13
N VAL A 102 -14.98 9.23 10.25
CA VAL A 102 -15.18 8.22 9.20
C VAL A 102 -13.98 7.30 9.09
N THR A 103 -14.17 6.11 8.55
CA THR A 103 -13.12 5.06 8.50
C THR A 103 -11.83 5.49 7.80
N VAL A 104 -11.90 6.39 6.81
CA VAL A 104 -10.71 6.89 6.09
C VAL A 104 -9.93 7.95 6.86
N THR A 105 -10.48 8.48 7.95
CA THR A 105 -9.87 9.49 8.82
C THR A 105 -9.67 9.01 10.27
N SER A 106 -10.00 7.75 10.57
CA SER A 106 -9.79 7.10 11.87
C SER A 106 -8.74 5.99 11.77
N LYS A 107 -7.50 6.38 11.41
CA LYS A 107 -6.39 5.51 11.05
C LYS A 107 -5.11 5.94 11.73
N VAL A 108 -4.28 4.96 12.11
CA VAL A 108 -2.98 5.20 12.74
C VAL A 108 -1.90 4.40 12.00
N VAL A 109 -0.74 5.00 11.84
CA VAL A 109 0.48 4.35 11.36
C VAL A 109 1.49 4.29 12.50
N LEU A 110 2.02 3.11 12.72
CA LEU A 110 3.16 2.84 13.59
C LEU A 110 4.32 2.38 12.72
N ALA A 111 5.45 3.06 12.78
CA ALA A 111 6.62 2.70 11.99
C ALA A 111 7.89 2.80 12.84
N GLN A 112 8.90 2.03 12.50
CA GLN A 112 10.22 2.07 13.14
C GLN A 112 11.31 1.63 12.16
N PRO A 113 12.58 1.99 12.41
CA PRO A 113 13.69 1.41 11.68
C PRO A 113 13.68 -0.11 11.78
N SER A 114 13.87 -0.79 10.65
CA SER A 114 13.87 -2.25 10.63
C SER A 114 15.23 -2.83 11.00
N THR A 115 15.22 -3.95 11.69
CA THR A 115 16.42 -4.78 11.93
C THR A 115 16.58 -5.91 10.89
N ARG A 116 15.64 -6.00 9.93
CA ARG A 116 15.66 -7.00 8.86
C ARG A 116 16.65 -6.64 7.78
N LYS A 117 17.44 -7.59 7.33
CA LYS A 117 18.40 -7.36 6.23
C LYS A 117 17.69 -6.90 4.96
N GLY A 118 18.11 -5.74 4.42
CA GLY A 118 17.57 -5.19 3.18
C GLY A 118 16.21 -4.50 3.31
N ILE A 119 15.74 -4.27 4.55
CA ILE A 119 14.53 -3.52 4.86
C ILE A 119 14.91 -2.29 5.68
N ASP A 120 14.38 -1.14 5.32
CA ASP A 120 14.65 0.13 6.00
C ASP A 120 13.67 0.36 7.17
N VAL A 121 12.40 -0.01 6.98
CA VAL A 121 11.30 0.34 7.89
C VAL A 121 10.37 -0.84 8.13
N ASP A 122 10.01 -1.08 9.39
CA ASP A 122 8.87 -1.91 9.76
C ASP A 122 7.63 -1.03 9.91
N TYR A 123 6.52 -1.43 9.30
CA TYR A 123 5.26 -0.70 9.27
C TYR A 123 4.11 -1.54 9.81
N LEU A 124 3.36 -1.00 10.75
CA LEU A 124 2.12 -1.56 11.27
C LEU A 124 0.99 -0.54 11.10
N PHE A 125 -0.07 -0.93 10.45
CA PHE A 125 -1.30 -0.17 10.33
C PHE A 125 -2.29 -0.56 11.44
N ALA A 126 -2.97 0.43 12.01
CA ALA A 126 -4.09 0.22 12.93
C ALA A 126 -5.34 0.98 12.44
N GLN A 127 -6.43 0.26 12.27
CA GLN A 127 -7.75 0.85 12.08
C GLN A 127 -8.37 1.08 13.45
N ILE A 128 -8.73 2.31 13.75
CA ILE A 128 -9.42 2.64 15.00
C ILE A 128 -10.92 2.67 14.72
N ASP A 129 -11.68 1.85 15.44
CA ASP A 129 -13.13 1.92 15.38
C ASP A 129 -13.61 3.24 15.98
N ILE A 130 -14.67 3.82 15.41
CA ILE A 130 -15.15 5.13 15.81
C ILE A 130 -16.05 5.01 17.03
N GLU A 131 -16.97 4.05 17.01
CA GLU A 131 -18.04 3.90 18.02
C GLU A 131 -17.71 2.84 19.09
N ASN A 132 -16.75 1.95 18.80
CA ASN A 132 -16.36 0.88 19.71
C ASN A 132 -14.89 1.04 20.16
N PRO A 133 -14.51 0.59 21.37
CA PRO A 133 -13.14 0.67 21.88
C PRO A 133 -12.24 -0.40 21.24
N VAL A 134 -12.18 -0.43 19.90
CA VAL A 134 -11.45 -1.44 19.14
C VAL A 134 -10.33 -0.81 18.32
N VAL A 135 -9.13 -1.38 18.46
CA VAL A 135 -7.96 -1.13 17.61
C VAL A 135 -7.69 -2.38 16.79
N ASP A 136 -8.07 -2.36 15.52
CA ASP A 136 -7.88 -3.51 14.64
C ASP A 136 -6.58 -3.37 13.82
N THR A 137 -5.61 -4.23 14.11
CA THR A 137 -4.34 -4.34 13.39
C THR A 137 -4.33 -5.50 12.38
N THR A 138 -5.47 -6.12 12.12
CA THR A 138 -5.54 -7.22 11.14
C THR A 138 -5.52 -6.75 9.69
N PRO A 139 -6.21 -5.64 9.29
CA PRO A 139 -6.23 -5.21 7.90
C PRO A 139 -4.94 -4.45 7.51
N PRO A 140 -4.50 -4.52 6.26
CA PRO A 140 -3.54 -3.57 5.71
C PRO A 140 -4.21 -2.29 5.25
N CYS A 141 -3.43 -1.20 5.10
CA CYS A 141 -3.91 0.03 4.47
C CYS A 141 -2.89 0.60 3.48
N GLY A 142 -3.08 0.33 2.18
CA GLY A 142 -2.19 0.82 1.13
C GLY A 142 -2.21 2.35 0.95
N ASN A 143 -3.32 3.02 1.30
CA ASN A 143 -3.36 4.48 1.26
C ASN A 143 -2.46 5.11 2.34
N MET A 144 -2.59 4.67 3.60
CA MET A 144 -1.73 5.17 4.69
C MET A 144 -0.27 4.73 4.50
N MET A 145 -0.05 3.55 3.93
CA MET A 145 1.28 3.02 3.63
C MET A 145 2.10 3.98 2.78
N ALA A 146 1.51 4.64 1.77
CA ALA A 146 2.20 5.61 0.93
C ALA A 146 2.91 6.75 1.69
N GLY A 147 2.54 6.99 2.94
CA GLY A 147 3.17 7.99 3.81
C GLY A 147 4.38 7.46 4.58
N VAL A 148 4.64 6.16 4.58
CA VAL A 148 5.68 5.54 5.42
C VAL A 148 7.08 5.91 4.96
N GLY A 149 7.35 5.85 3.66
CA GLY A 149 8.63 6.28 3.08
C GLY A 149 8.95 7.75 3.35
N PRO A 150 8.04 8.70 3.01
CA PRO A 150 8.20 10.10 3.39
C PRO A 150 8.44 10.32 4.89
N PHE A 151 7.67 9.65 5.75
CA PHE A 151 7.84 9.73 7.21
C PHE A 151 9.23 9.24 7.64
N ALA A 152 9.67 8.08 7.17
CA ALA A 152 10.96 7.50 7.51
C ALA A 152 12.14 8.37 7.04
N ILE A 153 12.04 8.99 5.86
CA ILE A 153 13.04 9.92 5.34
C ILE A 153 13.14 11.15 6.26
N GLU A 154 12.00 11.74 6.65
CA GLU A 154 11.98 12.91 7.54
C GLU A 154 12.47 12.60 8.97
N LYS A 155 12.28 11.37 9.44
CA LYS A 155 12.86 10.89 10.70
C LYS A 155 14.36 10.56 10.59
N GLY A 156 14.95 10.66 9.39
CA GLY A 156 16.37 10.37 9.17
C GLY A 156 16.72 8.88 9.25
N TRP A 157 15.74 7.98 9.13
CA TRP A 157 15.96 6.53 9.17
C TRP A 157 16.52 5.97 7.87
N VAL A 158 16.35 6.70 6.77
CA VAL A 158 16.76 6.27 5.43
C VAL A 158 17.74 7.28 4.87
N LYS A 159 18.84 6.79 4.26
CA LYS A 159 19.78 7.65 3.56
C LYS A 159 19.13 8.20 2.29
N VAL A 160 19.03 9.52 2.22
CA VAL A 160 18.44 10.22 1.07
C VAL A 160 19.35 10.10 -0.15
N THR A 161 18.74 9.83 -1.29
CA THR A 161 19.35 9.90 -2.64
C THR A 161 18.65 10.96 -3.48
N ILE A 162 19.30 11.45 -4.54
CA ILE A 162 18.75 12.46 -5.46
C ILE A 162 18.69 11.86 -6.87
N PRO A 163 17.62 12.06 -7.62
CA PRO A 163 16.41 12.88 -7.36
C PRO A 163 15.32 12.12 -6.59
N GLU A 164 15.49 10.84 -6.34
CA GLU A 164 14.49 9.94 -5.74
C GLU A 164 15.16 9.09 -4.66
N THR A 165 14.42 8.83 -3.60
CA THR A 165 14.83 7.91 -2.53
C THR A 165 13.95 6.66 -2.53
N LYS A 166 14.60 5.51 -2.62
CA LYS A 166 13.97 4.21 -2.47
C LYS A 166 13.93 3.84 -0.99
N VAL A 167 12.76 3.40 -0.52
CA VAL A 167 12.54 2.94 0.85
C VAL A 167 11.95 1.53 0.81
N MET A 168 12.64 0.58 1.43
CA MET A 168 12.18 -0.80 1.56
C MET A 168 11.42 -0.96 2.87
N ILE A 169 10.16 -1.35 2.80
CA ILE A 169 9.23 -1.42 3.92
C ILE A 169 8.76 -2.86 4.12
N TYR A 170 8.81 -3.35 5.36
CA TYR A 170 8.14 -4.59 5.75
C TYR A 170 6.79 -4.27 6.39
N ASN A 171 5.73 -4.75 5.77
CA ASN A 171 4.37 -4.62 6.28
C ASN A 171 4.08 -5.73 7.29
N ILE A 172 3.97 -5.38 8.58
CA ILE A 172 3.71 -6.33 9.66
C ILE A 172 2.31 -6.96 9.54
N ASN A 173 1.32 -6.20 9.02
CA ASN A 173 -0.06 -6.69 8.88
C ASN A 173 -0.16 -7.87 7.89
N THR A 174 0.59 -7.82 6.79
CA THR A 174 0.52 -8.79 5.68
C THR A 174 1.77 -9.65 5.54
N LYS A 175 2.84 -9.32 6.26
CA LYS A 175 4.17 -9.93 6.15
C LYS A 175 4.79 -9.79 4.75
N SER A 176 4.39 -8.77 4.01
CA SER A 176 4.85 -8.49 2.65
C SER A 176 5.88 -7.35 2.60
N ILE A 177 6.64 -7.30 1.52
CA ILE A 177 7.64 -6.28 1.26
C ILE A 177 7.06 -5.26 0.27
N ILE A 178 7.33 -3.98 0.54
CA ILE A 178 6.95 -2.87 -0.31
C ILE A 178 8.20 -2.04 -0.59
N GLU A 179 8.36 -1.64 -1.85
CA GLU A 179 9.32 -0.63 -2.25
C GLU A 179 8.56 0.66 -2.50
N GLU A 180 8.88 1.73 -1.78
CA GLU A 180 8.41 3.06 -2.10
C GLU A 180 9.50 3.87 -2.78
N ILE A 181 9.14 4.61 -3.84
CA ILE A 181 10.01 5.58 -4.51
C ILE A 181 9.44 6.96 -4.21
N VAL A 182 10.16 7.70 -3.39
CA VAL A 182 9.78 9.02 -2.89
C VAL A 182 10.59 10.09 -3.62
N GLN A 183 9.92 11.16 -4.08
CA GLN A 183 10.59 12.28 -4.73
C GLN A 183 11.42 13.08 -3.72
N THR A 184 12.73 13.21 -3.98
CA THR A 184 13.70 13.88 -3.12
C THR A 184 14.69 14.76 -3.90
N PRO A 185 14.23 15.62 -4.84
CA PRO A 185 15.10 16.33 -5.79
C PRO A 185 16.08 17.32 -5.13
N LYS A 186 15.80 17.73 -3.89
CA LYS A 186 16.63 18.67 -3.11
C LYS A 186 17.20 18.02 -1.84
N GLY A 187 17.34 16.70 -1.83
CA GLY A 187 17.82 15.97 -0.65
C GLY A 187 16.83 15.94 0.53
N LYS A 188 15.57 16.22 0.29
CA LYS A 188 14.46 16.16 1.24
C LYS A 188 13.17 15.76 0.52
N VAL A 189 12.18 15.26 1.25
CA VAL A 189 10.88 14.90 0.70
C VAL A 189 10.24 16.07 -0.03
N GLU A 190 9.85 15.86 -1.28
CA GLU A 190 9.06 16.82 -2.06
C GLU A 190 7.59 16.40 -2.01
N TYR A 191 6.76 17.28 -1.48
CA TYR A 191 5.31 17.05 -1.39
C TYR A 191 4.55 17.71 -2.54
N ASN A 192 5.11 18.77 -3.16
CA ASN A 192 4.46 19.48 -4.25
C ASN A 192 4.73 18.78 -5.59
N GLY A 193 3.70 18.70 -6.42
CA GLY A 193 3.80 18.04 -7.72
C GLY A 193 2.48 18.09 -8.49
N ASN A 194 2.45 17.46 -9.64
CA ASN A 194 1.32 17.54 -10.58
C ASN A 194 0.47 16.27 -10.63
N MET A 195 0.76 15.27 -9.77
CA MET A 195 0.00 14.02 -9.75
C MET A 195 -1.35 14.25 -9.07
N HIS A 196 -2.42 14.00 -9.81
CA HIS A 196 -3.79 13.94 -9.30
C HIS A 196 -4.16 12.49 -8.96
N ILE A 197 -4.89 12.30 -7.87
CA ILE A 197 -5.56 11.03 -7.57
C ILE A 197 -7.02 11.29 -7.22
N ASP A 198 -7.91 10.47 -7.73
CA ASP A 198 -9.34 10.62 -7.48
C ASP A 198 -9.68 10.43 -6.00
N GLY A 199 -10.59 11.27 -5.51
CA GLY A 199 -10.95 11.33 -4.09
C GLY A 199 -10.08 12.27 -3.24
N VAL A 200 -9.11 12.97 -3.85
CA VAL A 200 -8.28 13.99 -3.19
C VAL A 200 -8.29 15.28 -4.01
N PRO A 201 -8.64 16.42 -3.43
CA PRO A 201 -8.58 17.70 -4.16
C PRO A 201 -7.13 18.12 -4.43
N GLY A 202 -6.91 18.73 -5.61
CA GLY A 202 -5.61 19.24 -6.03
C GLY A 202 -4.63 18.16 -6.48
N THR A 203 -3.35 18.52 -6.50
CA THR A 203 -2.23 17.68 -6.93
C THR A 203 -1.11 17.66 -5.90
N ALA A 204 -0.22 16.66 -5.97
CA ALA A 204 0.97 16.55 -5.13
C ALA A 204 2.06 15.73 -5.84
N ALA A 205 3.23 15.60 -5.23
CA ALA A 205 4.28 14.72 -5.75
C ALA A 205 3.85 13.24 -5.69
N PRO A 206 4.21 12.45 -6.69
CA PRO A 206 3.92 11.02 -6.70
C PRO A 206 4.81 10.26 -5.70
N VAL A 207 4.20 9.29 -5.02
CA VAL A 207 4.90 8.20 -4.34
C VAL A 207 4.55 6.92 -5.09
N VAL A 208 5.55 6.32 -5.75
CA VAL A 208 5.36 5.06 -6.46
C VAL A 208 5.53 3.92 -5.47
N MET A 209 4.55 3.04 -5.39
CA MET A 209 4.58 1.87 -4.52
C MET A 209 4.64 0.59 -5.35
N ASN A 210 5.65 -0.21 -5.12
CA ASN A 210 5.81 -1.55 -5.68
C ASN A 210 5.60 -2.57 -4.56
N LEU A 211 4.54 -3.35 -4.65
CA LEU A 211 4.17 -4.34 -3.65
C LEU A 211 4.55 -5.73 -4.17
N PHE A 212 5.30 -6.47 -3.35
CA PHE A 212 5.73 -7.83 -3.63
C PHE A 212 5.02 -8.81 -2.69
N ASP A 213 4.94 -10.07 -3.08
CA ASP A 213 4.41 -11.17 -2.25
C ASP A 213 3.01 -10.88 -1.67
N GLN A 214 2.11 -10.41 -2.54
CA GLN A 214 0.77 -9.98 -2.11
C GLN A 214 -0.23 -11.14 -1.95
N VAL A 215 0.19 -12.38 -2.15
CA VAL A 215 -0.69 -13.56 -2.15
C VAL A 215 -0.67 -14.25 -0.81
N GLY A 216 -1.86 -14.56 -0.28
CA GLY A 216 -2.01 -15.43 0.89
C GLY A 216 -1.47 -14.85 2.20
N GLY A 217 -1.35 -13.53 2.32
CA GLY A 217 -0.78 -12.89 3.51
C GLY A 217 -1.49 -13.21 4.82
N LYS A 218 -2.76 -13.57 4.78
CA LYS A 218 -3.57 -13.97 5.94
C LYS A 218 -3.91 -15.46 5.95
N THR A 219 -4.17 -16.04 4.80
CA THR A 219 -4.71 -17.41 4.68
C THR A 219 -3.70 -18.40 4.11
N GLY A 220 -2.54 -17.93 3.66
CA GLY A 220 -1.49 -18.73 3.04
C GLY A 220 -1.74 -19.10 1.57
N LYS A 221 -2.89 -18.72 0.99
CA LYS A 221 -3.27 -19.07 -0.39
C LYS A 221 -4.00 -17.94 -1.09
N LEU A 222 -3.83 -17.82 -2.42
CA LEU A 222 -4.57 -16.86 -3.24
C LEU A 222 -6.09 -17.08 -3.17
N THR A 223 -6.52 -18.33 -3.31
CA THR A 223 -7.90 -18.78 -3.13
C THR A 223 -7.96 -19.64 -1.87
N PRO A 224 -8.36 -19.08 -0.71
CA PRO A 224 -8.26 -19.75 0.58
C PRO A 224 -8.97 -21.11 0.65
N THR A 225 -10.11 -21.24 -0.03
CA THR A 225 -10.89 -22.50 -0.10
C THR A 225 -10.42 -23.45 -1.20
N GLY A 226 -9.48 -23.04 -2.04
CA GLY A 226 -9.07 -23.77 -3.24
C GLY A 226 -10.05 -23.66 -4.41
N LYS A 227 -11.16 -22.94 -4.25
CA LYS A 227 -12.16 -22.69 -5.30
C LYS A 227 -12.03 -21.28 -5.86
N ILE A 228 -12.19 -21.13 -7.18
CA ILE A 228 -12.20 -19.82 -7.84
C ILE A 228 -13.53 -19.12 -7.59
N LYS A 229 -14.63 -19.89 -7.62
CA LYS A 229 -15.99 -19.41 -7.37
C LYS A 229 -16.77 -20.46 -6.57
N GLU A 230 -17.58 -20.01 -5.64
CA GLU A 230 -18.46 -20.86 -4.81
C GLU A 230 -19.73 -20.09 -4.42
N GLN A 231 -20.68 -20.76 -3.78
CA GLN A 231 -21.90 -20.11 -3.33
C GLN A 231 -21.94 -19.93 -1.81
N ILE A 232 -22.38 -18.75 -1.39
CA ILE A 232 -22.72 -18.41 -0.02
C ILE A 232 -24.11 -17.77 -0.02
N GLN A 233 -25.04 -18.28 0.77
CA GLN A 233 -26.42 -17.79 0.87
C GLN A 233 -27.11 -17.65 -0.51
N GLY A 234 -26.82 -18.56 -1.45
CA GLY A 234 -27.34 -18.54 -2.82
C GLY A 234 -26.71 -17.49 -3.75
N ILE A 235 -25.69 -16.78 -3.30
CA ILE A 235 -24.93 -15.79 -4.09
C ILE A 235 -23.61 -16.40 -4.53
N ASP A 236 -23.27 -16.26 -5.80
CA ASP A 236 -21.94 -16.61 -6.32
C ASP A 236 -20.88 -15.66 -5.76
N VAL A 237 -19.84 -16.19 -5.15
CA VAL A 237 -18.74 -15.43 -4.56
C VAL A 237 -17.38 -15.93 -5.02
N THR A 238 -16.40 -15.02 -5.08
CA THR A 238 -14.98 -15.36 -5.12
C THR A 238 -14.34 -14.94 -3.81
N LEU A 239 -13.71 -15.89 -3.11
CA LEU A 239 -12.96 -15.67 -1.89
C LEU A 239 -11.48 -15.57 -2.25
N ILE A 240 -10.86 -14.43 -1.96
CA ILE A 240 -9.49 -14.15 -2.42
C ILE A 240 -8.66 -13.48 -1.32
N ASP A 241 -7.36 -13.83 -1.27
CA ASP A 241 -6.35 -13.20 -0.42
C ASP A 241 -5.17 -12.71 -1.27
N ALA A 242 -5.28 -11.46 -1.74
CA ALA A 242 -4.26 -10.79 -2.54
C ALA A 242 -4.12 -9.33 -2.08
N GLY A 243 -3.16 -9.05 -1.20
CA GLY A 243 -2.98 -7.74 -0.55
C GLY A 243 -3.98 -7.48 0.59
N SER A 244 -5.14 -8.12 0.56
CA SER A 244 -6.14 -8.20 1.63
C SER A 244 -7.03 -9.41 1.40
N THR A 245 -7.72 -9.89 2.43
CA THR A 245 -8.78 -10.88 2.26
C THR A 245 -10.07 -10.20 1.85
N MET A 246 -10.71 -10.72 0.79
CA MET A 246 -11.98 -10.19 0.29
C MET A 246 -12.95 -11.29 -0.10
N VAL A 247 -14.25 -10.98 0.06
CA VAL A 247 -15.35 -11.67 -0.61
C VAL A 247 -15.86 -10.76 -1.72
N LEU A 248 -15.84 -11.27 -2.95
CA LEU A 248 -16.29 -10.57 -4.15
C LEU A 248 -17.61 -11.16 -4.62
N MET A 249 -18.57 -10.30 -4.98
CA MET A 249 -19.89 -10.70 -5.49
C MET A 249 -20.37 -9.74 -6.58
N LYS A 250 -21.30 -10.19 -7.42
CA LYS A 250 -21.88 -9.35 -8.47
C LYS A 250 -22.96 -8.43 -7.88
N ALA A 251 -23.00 -7.19 -8.34
CA ALA A 251 -24.04 -6.23 -7.98
C ALA A 251 -25.42 -6.75 -8.37
N SER A 252 -25.57 -7.36 -9.57
CA SER A 252 -26.80 -7.94 -10.06
C SER A 252 -27.42 -9.00 -9.15
N ASP A 253 -26.57 -9.82 -8.49
CA ASP A 253 -27.05 -10.90 -7.60
C ASP A 253 -27.59 -10.35 -6.26
N LEU A 254 -27.31 -9.08 -5.99
CA LEU A 254 -27.81 -8.32 -4.84
C LEU A 254 -28.94 -7.35 -5.21
N GLY A 255 -29.42 -7.37 -6.47
CA GLY A 255 -30.43 -6.43 -6.96
C GLY A 255 -29.91 -5.00 -7.12
N MET A 256 -28.59 -4.85 -7.32
CA MET A 256 -27.90 -3.57 -7.47
C MET A 256 -27.39 -3.40 -8.90
N ASP A 257 -27.15 -2.15 -9.31
CA ASP A 257 -26.54 -1.84 -10.60
C ASP A 257 -25.02 -1.51 -10.49
N GLY A 258 -24.51 -1.32 -9.28
CA GLY A 258 -23.11 -1.02 -8.99
C GLY A 258 -22.78 0.48 -8.99
N THR A 259 -23.78 1.38 -9.04
CA THR A 259 -23.58 2.84 -8.95
C THR A 259 -23.95 3.43 -7.59
N GLU A 260 -24.51 2.63 -6.73
CA GLU A 260 -25.06 3.05 -5.45
C GLU A 260 -24.03 3.79 -4.60
N GLY A 261 -24.48 4.90 -4.02
CA GLY A 261 -23.71 5.72 -3.09
C GLY A 261 -23.95 5.32 -1.64
N GLU A 262 -23.29 6.01 -0.72
CA GLU A 262 -23.34 5.74 0.72
C GLU A 262 -24.75 5.73 1.31
N ASP A 263 -25.60 6.69 0.88
CA ASP A 263 -26.99 6.81 1.36
C ASP A 263 -27.85 5.57 1.02
N PHE A 264 -27.57 4.92 -0.11
CA PHE A 264 -28.25 3.69 -0.48
C PHE A 264 -27.98 2.59 0.56
N PHE A 265 -26.72 2.37 0.90
CA PHE A 265 -26.33 1.36 1.89
C PHE A 265 -26.87 1.68 3.29
N LYS A 266 -26.83 2.96 3.71
CA LYS A 266 -27.39 3.39 4.99
C LYS A 266 -28.90 3.14 5.11
N LYS A 267 -29.65 3.27 4.02
CA LYS A 267 -31.11 3.08 3.98
C LYS A 267 -31.54 1.63 3.83
N ASN A 268 -30.70 0.78 3.22
CA ASN A 268 -31.04 -0.62 2.92
C ASN A 268 -30.47 -1.60 3.96
N LYS A 269 -31.00 -1.55 5.20
CA LYS A 269 -30.50 -2.35 6.33
C LYS A 269 -30.61 -3.86 6.09
N ASP A 270 -31.67 -4.33 5.42
CA ASP A 270 -31.85 -5.76 5.11
C ASP A 270 -30.76 -6.26 4.14
N LEU A 271 -30.43 -5.47 3.12
CA LEU A 271 -29.33 -5.77 2.21
C LEU A 271 -27.99 -5.80 2.97
N MET A 272 -27.72 -4.82 3.83
CA MET A 272 -26.50 -4.80 4.64
C MET A 272 -26.42 -6.00 5.59
N THR A 273 -27.54 -6.41 6.17
CA THR A 273 -27.61 -7.61 7.00
C THR A 273 -27.33 -8.88 6.18
N LYS A 274 -27.82 -8.98 4.94
CA LYS A 274 -27.52 -10.09 4.04
C LYS A 274 -26.03 -10.11 3.67
N ILE A 275 -25.47 -8.97 3.31
CA ILE A 275 -24.06 -8.84 2.97
C ILE A 275 -23.17 -9.24 4.16
N GLU A 276 -23.53 -8.82 5.38
CA GLU A 276 -22.79 -9.17 6.59
C GLU A 276 -22.82 -10.68 6.88
N LYS A 277 -23.96 -11.33 6.73
CA LYS A 277 -24.06 -12.81 6.85
C LYS A 277 -23.14 -13.51 5.85
N ILE A 278 -23.10 -13.03 4.60
CA ILE A 278 -22.19 -13.56 3.58
C ILE A 278 -20.73 -13.34 3.97
N ARG A 279 -20.39 -12.14 4.47
CA ARG A 279 -19.03 -11.80 4.93
C ARG A 279 -18.56 -12.71 6.07
N MET A 280 -19.40 -12.91 7.07
CA MET A 280 -19.08 -13.76 8.22
C MET A 280 -18.87 -15.21 7.81
N GLU A 281 -19.75 -15.77 6.98
CA GLU A 281 -19.59 -17.13 6.45
C GLU A 281 -18.35 -17.24 5.56
N ALA A 282 -18.06 -16.22 4.74
CA ALA A 282 -16.83 -16.14 3.96
C ALA A 282 -15.59 -16.16 4.85
N GLY A 283 -15.59 -15.40 5.95
CA GLY A 283 -14.49 -15.37 6.93
C GLY A 283 -14.20 -16.77 7.51
N GLN A 284 -15.23 -17.49 7.90
CA GLN A 284 -15.08 -18.87 8.38
C GLN A 284 -14.50 -19.80 7.32
N ARG A 285 -15.03 -19.76 6.07
CA ARG A 285 -14.56 -20.60 4.97
C ARG A 285 -13.10 -20.28 4.57
N MET A 286 -12.70 -19.03 4.70
CA MET A 286 -11.32 -18.58 4.45
C MET A 286 -10.35 -18.97 5.58
N GLY A 287 -10.85 -19.54 6.69
CA GLY A 287 -10.01 -19.90 7.84
C GLY A 287 -9.63 -18.71 8.73
N LEU A 288 -10.37 -17.60 8.67
CA LEU A 288 -10.12 -16.42 9.50
C LEU A 288 -10.76 -16.53 10.90
N GLY A 289 -11.57 -17.56 11.14
CA GLY A 289 -12.28 -17.77 12.41
C GLY A 289 -13.48 -16.84 12.58
N ASP A 290 -13.75 -16.44 13.83
CA ASP A 290 -14.79 -15.45 14.13
C ASP A 290 -14.32 -14.07 13.69
N VAL A 291 -15.08 -13.45 12.79
CA VAL A 291 -14.79 -12.15 12.18
C VAL A 291 -15.77 -11.07 12.60
N THR A 292 -16.56 -11.31 13.66
CA THR A 292 -17.57 -10.37 14.17
C THR A 292 -16.96 -9.00 14.49
N GLU A 293 -15.83 -9.00 15.21
CA GLU A 293 -15.11 -7.78 15.59
C GLU A 293 -14.00 -7.40 14.58
N SER A 294 -13.89 -8.13 13.46
CA SER A 294 -12.87 -7.90 12.46
C SER A 294 -13.41 -7.14 11.26
N VAL A 295 -12.60 -6.22 10.75
CA VAL A 295 -12.89 -5.55 9.48
C VAL A 295 -12.56 -6.41 8.25
N LEU A 296 -12.10 -7.67 8.45
CA LEU A 296 -11.82 -8.65 7.40
C LEU A 296 -12.82 -9.83 7.48
N PRO A 297 -13.10 -10.49 6.34
CA PRO A 297 -12.75 -10.09 4.99
C PRO A 297 -13.50 -8.82 4.57
N LYS A 298 -12.90 -8.03 3.65
CA LYS A 298 -13.59 -6.91 3.02
C LYS A 298 -14.58 -7.41 1.98
N VAL A 299 -15.54 -6.55 1.63
CA VAL A 299 -16.56 -6.88 0.62
C VAL A 299 -16.34 -6.04 -0.63
N GLY A 300 -16.31 -6.70 -1.79
CA GLY A 300 -16.31 -6.06 -3.10
C GLY A 300 -17.57 -6.42 -3.88
N ILE A 301 -18.40 -5.44 -4.18
CA ILE A 301 -19.59 -5.57 -5.02
C ILE A 301 -19.23 -5.05 -6.40
N LEU A 302 -19.28 -5.93 -7.41
CA LEU A 302 -18.69 -5.71 -8.72
C LEU A 302 -19.75 -5.64 -9.81
N SER A 303 -19.54 -4.73 -10.78
CA SER A 303 -20.36 -4.62 -11.98
C SER A 303 -19.50 -4.29 -13.20
N LYS A 304 -20.12 -4.31 -14.39
CA LYS A 304 -19.45 -3.95 -15.65
C LYS A 304 -18.88 -2.53 -15.57
N PRO A 305 -17.75 -2.27 -16.26
CA PRO A 305 -17.21 -0.93 -16.37
C PRO A 305 -18.21 -0.01 -17.08
N ARG A 306 -18.25 1.26 -16.68
CA ARG A 306 -19.16 2.29 -17.22
C ARG A 306 -18.40 3.41 -17.92
N LYS A 307 -17.17 3.69 -17.48
CA LYS A 307 -16.30 4.69 -18.11
C LYS A 307 -15.43 4.02 -19.16
N GLU A 308 -15.22 4.71 -20.26
CA GLU A 308 -14.26 4.28 -21.26
C GLU A 308 -12.86 4.13 -20.65
N GLY A 309 -12.14 3.08 -21.01
CA GLY A 309 -10.84 2.78 -20.45
C GLY A 309 -10.84 2.09 -19.09
N SER A 310 -12.01 1.96 -18.43
CA SER A 310 -12.11 1.21 -17.18
C SER A 310 -12.27 -0.29 -17.42
N ASN A 311 -11.79 -1.09 -16.46
CA ASN A 311 -11.86 -2.55 -16.52
C ASN A 311 -13.06 -3.11 -15.75
N ILE A 312 -13.45 -2.47 -14.64
CA ILE A 312 -14.51 -2.95 -13.74
C ILE A 312 -14.99 -1.83 -12.83
N THR A 313 -16.26 -1.89 -12.43
CA THR A 313 -16.82 -1.01 -11.38
C THR A 313 -16.89 -1.74 -10.06
N SER A 314 -16.51 -1.07 -8.97
CA SER A 314 -16.49 -1.63 -7.60
C SER A 314 -17.20 -0.72 -6.60
N ARG A 315 -17.99 -1.34 -5.72
CA ARG A 315 -18.42 -0.77 -4.44
C ARG A 315 -17.72 -1.56 -3.34
N TYR A 316 -16.79 -0.90 -2.68
CA TYR A 316 -15.91 -1.51 -1.67
C TYR A 316 -16.41 -1.15 -0.26
N LEU A 317 -16.79 -2.15 0.53
CA LEU A 317 -17.27 -1.96 1.91
C LEU A 317 -16.17 -2.26 2.94
N THR A 318 -16.13 -1.48 4.05
CA THR A 318 -15.09 -1.50 5.09
C THR A 318 -15.58 -1.81 6.53
N PRO A 319 -16.16 -2.93 6.87
CA PRO A 319 -17.09 -3.79 6.11
C PRO A 319 -18.53 -3.24 6.08
N HIS A 320 -18.91 -2.39 7.05
CA HIS A 320 -20.29 -1.93 7.26
C HIS A 320 -20.60 -0.60 6.53
N THR A 321 -19.59 0.06 6.00
CA THR A 321 -19.73 1.34 5.31
C THR A 321 -19.08 1.30 3.93
N LEU A 322 -19.69 2.01 2.98
CA LEU A 322 -19.09 2.21 1.66
C LEU A 322 -17.84 3.08 1.78
N HIS A 323 -16.74 2.61 1.22
CA HIS A 323 -15.54 3.44 1.08
C HIS A 323 -15.80 4.57 0.08
N PRO A 324 -15.56 5.86 0.41
CA PRO A 324 -15.87 6.99 -0.47
C PRO A 324 -15.04 7.02 -1.76
N SER A 325 -13.91 6.34 -1.76
CA SER A 325 -13.08 6.05 -2.94
C SER A 325 -12.76 4.56 -3.01
N HIS A 326 -11.49 4.15 -2.99
CA HIS A 326 -11.11 2.74 -2.96
C HIS A 326 -9.84 2.50 -2.12
N ALA A 327 -9.77 1.33 -1.46
CA ALA A 327 -8.52 0.89 -0.84
C ALA A 327 -7.57 0.30 -1.89
N VAL A 328 -6.28 0.64 -1.81
CA VAL A 328 -5.24 0.07 -2.69
C VAL A 328 -5.21 -1.45 -2.63
N THR A 329 -5.25 -2.01 -1.41
CA THR A 329 -5.24 -3.46 -1.20
C THR A 329 -6.50 -4.14 -1.74
N GLY A 330 -7.66 -3.47 -1.66
CA GLY A 330 -8.89 -3.92 -2.32
C GLY A 330 -8.78 -3.90 -3.84
N ALA A 331 -8.17 -2.87 -4.41
CA ALA A 331 -7.93 -2.78 -5.85
C ALA A 331 -6.98 -3.89 -6.33
N ILE A 332 -5.97 -4.26 -5.53
CA ILE A 332 -5.10 -5.40 -5.80
C ILE A 332 -5.90 -6.70 -5.85
N CYS A 333 -6.77 -6.94 -4.86
CA CYS A 333 -7.65 -8.12 -4.83
C CYS A 333 -8.52 -8.21 -6.08
N ILE A 334 -9.24 -7.13 -6.39
CA ILE A 334 -10.19 -7.09 -7.51
C ILE A 334 -9.46 -7.23 -8.84
N GLY A 335 -8.36 -6.49 -9.03
CA GLY A 335 -7.56 -6.58 -10.25
C GLY A 335 -6.93 -7.96 -10.43
N THR A 336 -6.49 -8.61 -9.35
CA THR A 336 -6.00 -10.00 -9.38
C THR A 336 -7.13 -10.96 -9.74
N ALA A 337 -8.29 -10.84 -9.07
CA ALA A 337 -9.47 -11.68 -9.35
C ALA A 337 -9.93 -11.52 -10.81
N LEU A 338 -9.91 -10.30 -11.35
CA LEU A 338 -10.27 -10.02 -12.74
C LEU A 338 -9.45 -10.85 -13.75
N LYS A 339 -8.18 -11.10 -13.43
CA LYS A 339 -7.26 -11.89 -14.27
C LYS A 339 -7.39 -13.41 -14.05
N ILE A 340 -8.25 -13.86 -13.13
CA ILE A 340 -8.51 -15.28 -12.86
C ILE A 340 -9.81 -15.68 -13.55
N LYS A 341 -9.69 -16.47 -14.63
CA LYS A 341 -10.85 -16.96 -15.39
C LYS A 341 -11.81 -17.75 -14.49
N GLY A 342 -13.08 -17.43 -14.55
CA GLY A 342 -14.14 -18.07 -13.76
C GLY A 342 -14.36 -17.43 -12.38
N SER A 343 -13.61 -16.39 -12.00
CA SER A 343 -13.92 -15.57 -10.84
C SER A 343 -15.15 -14.68 -11.10
N VAL A 344 -15.82 -14.26 -10.04
CA VAL A 344 -16.92 -13.28 -10.12
C VAL A 344 -16.46 -11.98 -10.82
N ALA A 345 -15.24 -11.54 -10.57
CA ALA A 345 -14.70 -10.35 -11.21
C ALA A 345 -14.53 -10.53 -12.73
N SER A 346 -14.02 -11.69 -13.17
CA SER A 346 -13.83 -11.99 -14.60
C SER A 346 -15.12 -12.17 -15.38
N GLU A 347 -16.25 -12.40 -14.70
CA GLU A 347 -17.57 -12.52 -15.34
C GLU A 347 -18.19 -11.16 -15.68
N VAL A 348 -17.82 -10.10 -14.95
CA VAL A 348 -18.43 -8.76 -15.13
C VAL A 348 -17.43 -7.72 -15.67
N GLY A 349 -16.14 -7.92 -15.45
CA GLY A 349 -15.12 -6.99 -15.90
C GLY A 349 -14.52 -7.36 -17.25
N VAL A 350 -13.62 -6.51 -17.73
CA VAL A 350 -12.89 -6.68 -18.99
C VAL A 350 -11.38 -6.63 -18.75
N THR A 351 -10.62 -7.45 -19.47
CA THR A 351 -9.16 -7.52 -19.42
C THR A 351 -8.59 -7.82 -20.79
N ASN A 352 -7.38 -7.33 -21.10
CA ASN A 352 -6.67 -7.66 -22.35
C ASN A 352 -5.99 -9.05 -22.29
N GLY A 353 -6.01 -9.72 -21.13
CA GLY A 353 -5.45 -11.05 -20.93
C GLY A 353 -3.92 -11.13 -20.84
N GLN A 354 -3.21 -10.01 -20.90
CA GLN A 354 -1.75 -9.98 -20.77
C GLN A 354 -1.33 -10.24 -19.33
N ASP A 355 -0.19 -10.90 -19.10
CA ASP A 355 0.31 -11.19 -17.75
C ASP A 355 0.58 -9.89 -16.96
N LYS A 356 1.11 -8.86 -17.62
CA LYS A 356 1.25 -7.51 -17.06
C LYS A 356 0.23 -6.58 -17.66
N GLU A 357 -0.60 -5.98 -16.83
CA GLU A 357 -1.70 -5.12 -17.25
C GLU A 357 -2.00 -4.03 -16.22
N MET A 358 -2.29 -2.81 -16.71
CA MET A 358 -2.89 -1.76 -15.91
C MET A 358 -4.39 -2.02 -15.80
N ILE A 359 -4.85 -2.24 -14.58
CA ILE A 359 -6.28 -2.41 -14.27
C ILE A 359 -6.81 -1.12 -13.68
N VAL A 360 -7.84 -0.58 -14.32
CA VAL A 360 -8.55 0.64 -13.93
C VAL A 360 -9.89 0.24 -13.31
N ILE A 361 -10.07 0.52 -12.03
CA ILE A 361 -11.26 0.17 -11.24
C ILE A 361 -12.03 1.43 -10.91
N GLU A 362 -13.28 1.50 -11.35
CA GLU A 362 -14.17 2.60 -11.01
C GLU A 362 -14.65 2.48 -9.56
N HIS A 363 -14.75 3.62 -8.88
CA HIS A 363 -15.26 3.75 -7.53
C HIS A 363 -16.08 5.04 -7.35
N PRO A 364 -16.75 5.31 -6.20
CA PRO A 364 -17.65 6.46 -6.05
C PRO A 364 -17.05 7.82 -6.42
N SER A 365 -15.75 8.03 -6.18
CA SER A 365 -15.07 9.33 -6.42
C SER A 365 -14.27 9.38 -7.73
N GLY A 366 -14.30 8.32 -8.56
CA GLY A 366 -13.53 8.28 -9.81
C GLY A 366 -12.93 6.92 -10.10
N VAL A 367 -11.62 6.82 -10.30
CA VAL A 367 -10.91 5.58 -10.61
C VAL A 367 -9.67 5.37 -9.73
N ILE A 368 -9.27 4.12 -9.59
CA ILE A 368 -7.99 3.71 -9.03
C ILE A 368 -7.29 2.79 -10.01
N GLU A 369 -6.01 3.05 -10.23
CA GLU A 369 -5.17 2.28 -11.13
C GLU A 369 -4.21 1.39 -10.37
N VAL A 370 -4.13 0.13 -10.77
CA VAL A 370 -3.16 -0.84 -10.26
C VAL A 370 -2.53 -1.58 -11.42
N ASN A 371 -1.21 -1.60 -11.49
CA ASN A 371 -0.48 -2.35 -12.48
C ASN A 371 -0.16 -3.73 -11.91
N ILE A 372 -0.79 -4.78 -12.43
CA ILE A 372 -0.67 -6.14 -11.92
C ILE A 372 0.19 -6.97 -12.86
N GLU A 373 1.25 -7.56 -12.33
CA GLU A 373 2.09 -8.52 -13.02
C GLU A 373 1.90 -9.90 -12.39
N LEU A 374 1.34 -10.83 -13.18
CA LEU A 374 1.14 -12.21 -12.77
C LEU A 374 2.28 -13.09 -13.29
N GLU A 375 2.62 -14.12 -12.52
CA GLU A 375 3.43 -15.24 -12.94
C GLU A 375 2.56 -16.51 -12.90
N LYS A 376 2.46 -17.21 -14.03
CA LYS A 376 1.75 -18.49 -14.11
C LYS A 376 2.76 -19.63 -14.15
N LYS A 377 2.65 -20.55 -13.20
CA LYS A 377 3.43 -21.81 -13.16
C LYS A 377 2.46 -22.99 -13.20
N GLY A 378 2.13 -23.46 -14.42
CA GLY A 378 1.02 -24.40 -14.63
C GLY A 378 -0.30 -23.77 -14.22
N ASP A 379 -1.07 -24.44 -13.36
CA ASP A 379 -2.34 -23.94 -12.84
C ASP A 379 -2.19 -22.95 -11.65
N VAL A 380 -0.95 -22.77 -11.15
CA VAL A 380 -0.69 -21.86 -10.03
C VAL A 380 -0.48 -20.44 -10.57
N ILE A 381 -1.36 -19.54 -10.13
CA ILE A 381 -1.26 -18.11 -10.40
C ILE A 381 -0.61 -17.43 -9.20
N ASN A 382 0.47 -16.70 -9.46
CA ASN A 382 1.18 -15.90 -8.47
C ASN A 382 1.16 -14.43 -8.87
N VAL A 383 0.99 -13.53 -7.92
CA VAL A 383 1.10 -12.09 -8.14
C VAL A 383 2.55 -11.71 -7.89
N LYS A 384 3.32 -11.55 -8.98
CA LYS A 384 4.75 -11.25 -8.92
C LYS A 384 5.00 -9.84 -8.37
N LYS A 385 4.21 -8.88 -8.83
CA LYS A 385 4.37 -7.47 -8.47
C LYS A 385 3.06 -6.71 -8.71
N VAL A 386 2.77 -5.79 -7.81
CA VAL A 386 1.74 -4.78 -8.02
C VAL A 386 2.35 -3.40 -7.92
N GLY A 387 2.17 -2.57 -8.95
CA GLY A 387 2.57 -1.17 -8.96
C GLY A 387 1.34 -0.27 -8.81
N THR A 388 1.44 0.76 -7.97
CA THR A 388 0.44 1.84 -7.89
C THR A 388 1.11 3.14 -7.52
N VAL A 389 0.47 4.25 -7.87
CA VAL A 389 0.96 5.59 -7.51
C VAL A 389 -0.04 6.23 -6.56
N ARG A 390 0.47 6.84 -5.50
CA ARG A 390 -0.31 7.65 -4.57
C ARG A 390 0.35 8.99 -4.37
N THR A 391 -0.36 9.90 -3.72
CA THR A 391 0.18 11.18 -3.27
C THR A 391 0.08 11.28 -1.76
N VAL A 392 0.98 12.06 -1.16
CA VAL A 392 1.08 12.22 0.28
C VAL A 392 1.14 13.70 0.61
N ARG A 393 0.64 14.08 1.78
CA ARG A 393 0.80 15.43 2.34
C ARG A 393 1.09 15.35 3.82
N LYS A 394 2.18 15.94 4.26
CA LYS A 394 2.38 16.26 5.68
C LYS A 394 1.47 17.43 6.05
N ILE A 395 0.61 17.24 7.04
CA ILE A 395 -0.37 18.24 7.48
C ILE A 395 0.16 19.01 8.68
N MET A 396 0.68 18.29 9.68
CA MET A 396 1.29 18.87 10.86
C MET A 396 2.30 17.91 11.48
N GLU A 397 3.18 18.47 12.31
CA GLU A 397 4.08 17.74 13.19
C GLU A 397 4.01 18.38 14.57
N GLY A 398 4.03 17.56 15.62
CA GLY A 398 3.91 18.01 16.99
C GLY A 398 3.90 16.87 17.97
N LYS A 399 3.23 17.05 19.11
CA LYS A 399 3.05 16.05 20.16
C LYS A 399 1.58 15.86 20.48
N VAL A 400 1.21 14.64 20.83
CA VAL A 400 -0.09 14.30 21.41
C VAL A 400 0.10 13.91 22.86
N PHE A 401 -0.92 14.16 23.67
CA PHE A 401 -0.92 13.86 25.09
C PHE A 401 -1.99 12.81 25.41
N ASP A 402 -1.63 11.87 26.32
CA ASP A 402 -2.47 10.75 26.74
C ASP A 402 -3.25 11.07 28.03
#